data_5ac34daeb8099ca54db79b29a7de8d31
#
_entry.id   5ac34daeb8099ca54db79b29a7de8d31
#
_cell.length_a   1.000
_cell.length_b   1.000
_cell.length_c   1.000
_cell.angle_alpha   90.00
_cell.angle_beta   90.00
_cell.angle_gamma   90.00
#
_symmetry.space_group_name_H-M   'P 1'
#
loop_
_entity.id
_entity.type
_entity.pdbx_description
1 polymer ?
#
loop_
_entity_poly.entity_id
_entity_poly.type
_entity_poly.pdbx_seq_one_letter_code
_entity_poly.pdbx_strand_id
1 'polypeptide(L)'
;MPPGGGGGGRRKWLIPAAAVTAVVVMAGTVWATVSLVNFGGPQPESVLPGNSVSFAKADLDIDGSQAVDLLRFVDRLPAEVREEMGDVDEDDTSAPFAEAFADSYDLDRSEVEEWIGKKVGAAAWITDEPEFDSYDGAVYGIALAVNDARAAEEQFSELSRSHDVEYTMVDDFVVFTDLAGGIEDYNDQMSANGDLESDDTYSGDLNGVPGGSIALAWADLGALGRISTIERDLAAEFGTTGSLQGRMTASFRVTGDYLEARMDVFGFELEGADVDWLAEGSGKSLDAIGALPANSTVAMGGSGLDQMLSTAWENDELPLLDEQDRQEMEADMNSIGAPLPEGFTSLLGGSTAVGLSDFDMGGMGAYGSTSDPTVVFRAVGGDADALSSFVDEVVADPYASGPTPTVSEDGDAVVVSSGNPGSGVLADDEVFQQTMAGMDDAVMAAYVDMRQAVTTDDVRSPEQWGALGLGLSVAEGGERAVVELRWAPSGS
;
A
#
# COMPACT_ATOMS: atom_id res chain seq x y z
N MET A 1 6.25 -16.73 44.91
CA MET A 1 6.00 -15.36 44.48
C MET A 1 6.52 -15.21 43.07
N PRO A 2 5.71 -15.08 42.04
CA PRO A 2 6.17 -14.72 40.72
C PRO A 2 6.36 -13.19 40.64
N PRO A 3 7.38 -12.69 39.94
CA PRO A 3 7.58 -11.26 39.76
C PRO A 3 6.54 -10.70 38.79
N GLY A 4 5.95 -9.57 39.17
CA GLY A 4 4.98 -8.84 38.39
C GLY A 4 5.61 -8.30 37.11
N GLY A 5 5.03 -8.65 35.98
CA GLY A 5 5.41 -8.13 34.68
C GLY A 5 4.85 -6.72 34.50
N GLY A 6 5.72 -5.74 34.33
CA GLY A 6 5.35 -4.38 34.00
C GLY A 6 4.74 -4.33 32.58
N GLY A 7 3.46 -3.98 32.50
CA GLY A 7 2.71 -3.80 31.24
C GLY A 7 2.88 -2.42 30.60
N GLY A 8 4.09 -1.82 30.65
CA GLY A 8 4.34 -0.47 30.13
C GLY A 8 5.03 -0.40 28.76
N GLY A 9 5.49 -1.53 28.20
CA GLY A 9 6.31 -1.51 26.98
C GLY A 9 5.56 -1.55 25.65
N ARG A 10 4.28 -1.91 25.61
CA ARG A 10 3.53 -2.07 24.37
C ARG A 10 2.89 -0.78 23.83
N ARG A 11 2.65 0.21 24.66
CA ARG A 11 2.07 1.51 24.23
C ARG A 11 3.09 2.45 23.59
N LYS A 12 4.37 2.34 23.93
CA LYS A 12 5.42 3.24 23.43
C LYS A 12 5.86 2.96 21.97
N TRP A 13 5.42 1.86 21.39
CA TRP A 13 5.79 1.44 20.04
C TRP A 13 4.77 1.86 18.97
N LEU A 14 3.58 2.31 19.39
CA LEU A 14 2.47 2.56 18.47
C LEU A 14 2.56 3.90 17.71
N ILE A 15 3.41 4.81 18.09
CA ILE A 15 3.34 6.19 17.62
C ILE A 15 4.42 6.54 16.55
N PRO A 16 5.69 6.15 16.62
CA PRO A 16 6.60 6.31 15.48
C PRO A 16 6.31 5.31 14.35
N ALA A 17 5.91 4.07 14.72
CA ALA A 17 5.30 3.16 13.76
C ALA A 17 3.99 3.73 13.20
N ALA A 18 3.27 4.62 13.89
CA ALA A 18 2.01 5.19 13.43
C ALA A 18 2.20 6.14 12.23
N ALA A 19 3.34 6.77 12.01
CA ALA A 19 3.54 7.54 10.78
C ALA A 19 3.84 6.62 9.59
N VAL A 20 4.66 5.57 9.74
CA VAL A 20 4.86 4.53 8.71
C VAL A 20 3.75 3.47 8.78
N THR A 21 3.25 3.14 9.98
CA THR A 21 2.13 2.21 10.19
C THR A 21 0.77 2.91 10.04
N ALA A 22 0.65 4.25 10.06
CA ALA A 22 -0.59 4.91 9.65
C ALA A 22 -0.93 4.59 8.20
N VAL A 23 0.05 4.41 7.32
CA VAL A 23 -0.18 3.88 5.97
C VAL A 23 -0.63 2.41 6.04
N VAL A 24 -0.03 1.59 6.89
CA VAL A 24 -0.35 0.16 7.02
C VAL A 24 -1.53 -0.07 7.99
N VAL A 25 -1.67 0.74 9.05
CA VAL A 25 -2.78 0.66 10.01
C VAL A 25 -3.99 1.44 9.50
N MET A 26 -3.86 2.50 8.69
CA MET A 26 -5.00 3.03 7.94
C MET A 26 -5.52 1.99 6.93
N ALA A 27 -4.68 1.24 6.24
CA ALA A 27 -5.14 0.11 5.46
C ALA A 27 -5.80 -1.00 6.32
N GLY A 28 -5.40 -1.19 7.57
CA GLY A 28 -5.93 -2.21 8.49
C GLY A 28 -7.09 -1.75 9.38
N THR A 29 -7.15 -0.48 9.78
CA THR A 29 -8.25 0.09 10.59
C THR A 29 -9.34 0.76 9.76
N VAL A 30 -9.09 1.10 8.51
CA VAL A 30 -10.11 1.52 7.55
C VAL A 30 -11.12 0.38 7.28
N TRP A 31 -10.74 -0.87 7.51
CA TRP A 31 -11.73 -1.96 7.57
C TRP A 31 -12.79 -1.78 8.66
N ALA A 32 -12.51 -0.99 9.69
CA ALA A 32 -13.45 -0.76 10.81
C ALA A 32 -14.19 0.59 10.74
N THR A 33 -13.74 1.55 9.91
CA THR A 33 -14.32 2.90 9.86
C THR A 33 -14.27 3.47 8.44
N VAL A 34 -15.11 2.98 7.55
CA VAL A 34 -15.29 3.59 6.23
C VAL A 34 -16.14 4.85 6.40
N SER A 35 -15.49 5.95 6.71
CA SER A 35 -16.10 7.29 6.74
C SER A 35 -15.45 8.14 5.65
N LEU A 36 -16.22 8.83 4.84
CA LEU A 36 -15.80 9.38 3.57
C LEU A 36 -15.78 10.90 3.52
N VAL A 37 -15.00 11.47 2.64
CA VAL A 37 -14.35 12.74 2.84
C VAL A 37 -14.51 13.73 1.72
N ASN A 38 -14.67 14.99 2.11
CA ASN A 38 -14.32 16.16 1.30
C ASN A 38 -13.34 17.05 2.07
N PHE A 39 -12.13 17.28 1.52
CA PHE A 39 -11.15 18.19 2.10
C PHE A 39 -11.54 19.68 1.98
N GLY A 40 -12.76 20.05 2.30
CA GLY A 40 -13.20 21.45 2.38
C GLY A 40 -12.85 22.10 3.72
N GLY A 41 -12.63 23.42 3.75
CA GLY A 41 -12.31 24.20 4.96
C GLY A 41 -10.88 23.99 5.51
N PRO A 42 -10.56 24.53 6.71
CA PRO A 42 -9.23 24.39 7.31
C PRO A 42 -8.79 22.94 7.42
N GLN A 43 -7.51 22.68 7.15
CA GLN A 43 -6.92 21.34 7.14
C GLN A 43 -5.92 21.17 8.26
N PRO A 44 -5.69 19.94 8.79
CA PRO A 44 -4.69 19.70 9.85
C PRO A 44 -3.29 20.18 9.51
N GLU A 45 -2.87 20.10 8.22
CA GLU A 45 -1.57 20.57 7.77
C GLU A 45 -1.36 22.09 7.91
N SER A 46 -2.44 22.88 8.02
CA SER A 46 -2.36 24.33 8.26
C SER A 46 -1.96 24.69 9.68
N VAL A 47 -2.00 23.72 10.59
CA VAL A 47 -1.63 23.89 12.00
C VAL A 47 -0.54 22.92 12.47
N LEU A 48 0.18 22.29 11.56
CA LEU A 48 1.31 21.39 11.86
C LEU A 48 2.59 21.89 11.19
N PRO A 49 3.79 21.67 11.81
CA PRO A 49 5.03 22.32 11.37
C PRO A 49 5.45 21.99 9.95
N GLY A 50 5.96 23.00 9.22
CA GLY A 50 6.41 22.90 7.83
C GLY A 50 7.65 22.02 7.63
N ASN A 51 8.44 21.78 8.68
CA ASN A 51 9.58 20.86 8.65
C ASN A 51 9.22 19.43 9.06
N SER A 52 7.94 19.06 9.04
CA SER A 52 7.50 17.69 9.29
C SER A 52 8.14 16.72 8.31
N VAL A 53 8.59 15.58 8.81
CA VAL A 53 9.19 14.49 8.01
C VAL A 53 8.18 13.38 7.69
N SER A 54 7.06 13.38 8.38
CA SER A 54 5.90 12.57 8.05
C SER A 54 4.61 13.27 8.47
N PHE A 55 3.56 12.97 7.74
CA PHE A 55 2.23 13.51 7.98
C PHE A 55 1.17 12.49 7.57
N ALA A 56 0.09 12.43 8.29
CA ALA A 56 -1.10 11.68 7.91
C ALA A 56 -2.35 12.44 8.31
N LYS A 57 -3.40 12.36 7.50
CA LYS A 57 -4.71 12.91 7.84
C LYS A 57 -5.84 12.00 7.40
N ALA A 58 -6.93 12.09 8.12
CA ALA A 58 -8.23 11.57 7.73
C ALA A 58 -9.29 12.65 7.94
N ASP A 59 -10.22 12.69 7.05
CA ASP A 59 -11.40 13.53 7.19
C ASP A 59 -12.59 12.60 7.48
N LEU A 60 -13.37 12.89 8.44
CA LEU A 60 -14.49 12.09 8.94
C LEU A 60 -15.84 12.63 8.43
N ASP A 61 -15.84 13.61 7.51
CA ASP A 61 -17.04 14.23 6.97
C ASP A 61 -17.38 13.68 5.58
N ILE A 62 -18.57 13.14 5.42
CA ILE A 62 -19.08 12.64 4.15
C ILE A 62 -19.95 13.71 3.53
N ASP A 63 -19.61 14.23 2.38
CA ASP A 63 -20.53 15.09 1.66
C ASP A 63 -21.07 14.46 0.35
N GLY A 64 -22.25 14.92 0.00
CA GLY A 64 -23.12 14.70 -1.15
C GLY A 64 -22.78 13.63 -2.17
N SER A 65 -21.73 13.76 -2.96
CA SER A 65 -21.42 12.80 -4.03
C SER A 65 -20.68 11.56 -3.53
N GLN A 66 -19.86 11.74 -2.52
CA GLN A 66 -19.08 10.65 -1.93
C GLN A 66 -19.94 9.74 -1.05
N ALA A 67 -20.96 10.31 -0.36
CA ALA A 67 -21.94 9.50 0.34
C ALA A 67 -22.67 8.53 -0.61
N VAL A 68 -23.00 9.00 -1.82
CA VAL A 68 -23.62 8.14 -2.85
C VAL A 68 -22.66 7.03 -3.31
N ASP A 69 -21.38 7.35 -3.48
CA ASP A 69 -20.39 6.37 -3.92
C ASP A 69 -20.11 5.34 -2.80
N LEU A 70 -20.07 5.78 -1.54
CA LEU A 70 -19.98 4.85 -0.41
C LEU A 70 -21.15 3.90 -0.36
N LEU A 71 -22.37 4.44 -0.37
CA LEU A 71 -23.57 3.58 -0.30
C LEU A 71 -23.58 2.53 -1.39
N ARG A 72 -23.21 2.93 -2.63
CA ARG A 72 -23.09 1.98 -3.74
C ARG A 72 -22.02 0.93 -3.49
N PHE A 73 -20.88 1.35 -2.93
CA PHE A 73 -19.80 0.42 -2.59
C PHE A 73 -20.23 -0.54 -1.48
N VAL A 74 -20.83 -0.03 -0.39
CA VAL A 74 -21.34 -0.85 0.72
C VAL A 74 -22.38 -1.86 0.24
N ASP A 75 -23.27 -1.46 -0.67
CA ASP A 75 -24.25 -2.37 -1.27
C ASP A 75 -23.60 -3.55 -2.03
N ARG A 76 -22.40 -3.34 -2.56
CA ARG A 76 -21.62 -4.35 -3.29
C ARG A 76 -20.77 -5.26 -2.42
N LEU A 77 -20.55 -4.89 -1.17
CA LEU A 77 -19.75 -5.70 -0.24
C LEU A 77 -20.37 -7.09 -0.03
N PRO A 78 -19.55 -8.11 0.22
CA PRO A 78 -20.02 -9.41 0.69
C PRO A 78 -20.90 -9.26 1.93
N ALA A 79 -21.93 -10.12 2.03
CA ALA A 79 -22.91 -10.02 3.11
C ALA A 79 -22.26 -10.13 4.50
N GLU A 80 -21.26 -11.00 4.64
CA GLU A 80 -20.49 -11.17 5.88
C GLU A 80 -19.71 -9.92 6.27
N VAL A 81 -19.14 -9.19 5.32
CA VAL A 81 -18.44 -7.92 5.56
C VAL A 81 -19.42 -6.86 6.04
N ARG A 82 -20.60 -6.77 5.40
CA ARG A 82 -21.66 -5.84 5.84
C ARG A 82 -22.19 -6.15 7.22
N GLU A 83 -22.31 -7.44 7.57
CA GLU A 83 -22.74 -7.86 8.92
C GLU A 83 -21.71 -7.48 10.00
N GLU A 84 -20.42 -7.55 9.70
CA GLU A 84 -19.34 -7.12 10.61
C GLU A 84 -19.25 -5.61 10.76
N MET A 85 -19.50 -4.85 9.69
CA MET A 85 -19.51 -3.38 9.73
C MET A 85 -20.66 -2.82 10.58
N GLY A 86 -21.75 -3.58 10.75
CA GLY A 86 -22.95 -3.09 11.42
C GLY A 86 -23.71 -2.04 10.60
N ASP A 87 -24.68 -1.39 11.24
CA ASP A 87 -25.39 -0.26 10.61
C ASP A 87 -24.47 0.97 10.60
N VAL A 88 -24.03 1.37 9.41
CA VAL A 88 -23.30 2.64 9.23
C VAL A 88 -24.31 3.78 9.40
N ASP A 89 -24.13 4.59 10.45
CA ASP A 89 -24.93 5.79 10.64
C ASP A 89 -24.47 6.86 9.66
N GLU A 90 -25.30 7.14 8.64
CA GLU A 90 -25.01 8.11 7.60
C GLU A 90 -24.94 9.55 8.14
N ASP A 91 -25.57 9.81 9.28
CA ASP A 91 -25.66 11.13 9.91
C ASP A 91 -24.51 11.41 10.88
N ASP A 92 -23.80 10.36 11.36
CA ASP A 92 -22.70 10.51 12.33
C ASP A 92 -21.50 9.58 12.04
N THR A 93 -20.73 9.96 11.07
CA THR A 93 -19.52 9.27 10.63
C THR A 93 -18.31 9.49 11.56
N SER A 94 -18.37 10.49 12.44
CA SER A 94 -17.33 10.76 13.44
C SER A 94 -17.47 9.92 14.71
N ALA A 95 -18.62 9.29 14.93
CA ALA A 95 -18.93 8.53 16.14
C ALA A 95 -17.91 7.41 16.47
N PRO A 96 -17.43 6.58 15.50
CA PRO A 96 -16.42 5.56 15.80
C PRO A 96 -15.08 6.15 16.23
N PHE A 97 -14.71 7.32 15.67
CA PHE A 97 -13.48 8.01 16.07
C PHE A 97 -13.62 8.63 17.46
N ALA A 98 -14.76 9.26 17.76
CA ALA A 98 -15.05 9.80 19.09
C ALA A 98 -15.04 8.68 20.17
N GLU A 99 -15.60 7.50 19.85
CA GLU A 99 -15.55 6.32 20.72
C GLU A 99 -14.12 5.85 20.96
N ALA A 100 -13.32 5.68 19.88
CA ALA A 100 -11.93 5.26 19.98
C ALA A 100 -11.06 6.26 20.78
N PHE A 101 -11.32 7.57 20.60
CA PHE A 101 -10.65 8.61 21.36
C PHE A 101 -11.06 8.56 22.86
N ALA A 102 -12.35 8.47 23.13
CA ALA A 102 -12.89 8.36 24.48
C ALA A 102 -12.33 7.13 25.22
N ASP A 103 -12.32 5.97 24.59
CA ASP A 103 -11.76 4.73 25.15
C ASP A 103 -10.25 4.84 25.40
N SER A 104 -9.51 5.57 24.56
CA SER A 104 -8.05 5.73 24.72
C SER A 104 -7.67 6.53 25.95
N TYR A 105 -8.53 7.44 26.38
CA TYR A 105 -8.29 8.36 27.49
C TYR A 105 -9.25 8.17 28.67
N ASP A 106 -10.07 7.12 28.68
CA ASP A 106 -11.08 6.81 29.72
C ASP A 106 -12.07 7.99 29.92
N LEU A 107 -12.55 8.55 28.78
CA LEU A 107 -13.49 9.67 28.74
C LEU A 107 -14.93 9.20 28.49
N ASP A 108 -15.90 10.07 28.76
CA ASP A 108 -17.28 9.83 28.33
C ASP A 108 -17.43 10.15 26.85
N ARG A 109 -17.90 9.18 26.07
CA ARG A 109 -18.09 9.33 24.62
C ARG A 109 -18.99 10.52 24.29
N SER A 110 -20.07 10.71 25.01
CA SER A 110 -21.01 11.80 24.73
C SER A 110 -20.40 13.18 24.94
N GLU A 111 -19.47 13.32 25.90
CA GLU A 111 -18.72 14.57 26.09
C GLU A 111 -17.73 14.82 24.94
N VAL A 112 -17.09 13.78 24.42
CA VAL A 112 -16.19 13.88 23.26
C VAL A 112 -16.97 14.29 21.99
N GLU A 113 -18.12 13.68 21.74
CA GLU A 113 -18.97 13.98 20.58
C GLU A 113 -19.45 15.44 20.53
N GLU A 114 -19.58 16.12 21.69
CA GLU A 114 -20.01 17.52 21.74
C GLU A 114 -18.99 18.50 21.12
N TRP A 115 -17.70 18.21 21.25
CA TRP A 115 -16.66 19.15 20.81
C TRP A 115 -15.80 18.67 19.65
N ILE A 116 -15.72 17.36 19.39
CA ILE A 116 -14.85 16.83 18.37
C ILE A 116 -15.35 17.22 16.97
N GLY A 117 -14.43 17.69 16.15
CA GLY A 117 -14.69 17.96 14.74
C GLY A 117 -14.47 16.72 13.88
N LYS A 118 -14.56 16.93 12.57
CA LYS A 118 -14.55 15.84 11.59
C LYS A 118 -13.21 15.67 10.86
N LYS A 119 -12.14 16.28 11.34
CA LYS A 119 -10.80 16.18 10.75
C LYS A 119 -9.75 15.87 11.79
N VAL A 120 -8.88 14.95 11.44
CA VAL A 120 -7.73 14.58 12.25
C VAL A 120 -6.49 14.53 11.37
N GLY A 121 -5.38 15.02 11.92
CA GLY A 121 -4.07 14.88 11.32
C GLY A 121 -3.02 14.64 12.38
N ALA A 122 -1.93 14.02 11.98
CA ALA A 122 -0.76 13.81 12.82
C ALA A 122 0.49 14.08 11.98
N ALA A 123 1.48 14.74 12.58
CA ALA A 123 2.78 14.95 11.96
C ALA A 123 3.90 14.61 12.92
N ALA A 124 5.04 14.22 12.38
CA ALA A 124 6.28 14.11 13.13
C ALA A 124 7.36 14.96 12.47
N TRP A 125 8.22 15.53 13.28
CA TRP A 125 9.36 16.34 12.88
C TRP A 125 10.59 16.01 13.71
N ILE A 126 11.76 16.37 13.20
CA ILE A 126 13.04 16.17 13.91
C ILE A 126 13.33 17.43 14.73
N THR A 127 13.66 17.25 16.00
CA THR A 127 14.11 18.32 16.89
C THR A 127 15.63 18.28 17.09
N ASP A 128 16.25 19.45 17.16
CA ASP A 128 17.67 19.61 17.51
C ASP A 128 17.88 19.69 19.05
N GLU A 129 16.81 19.69 19.85
CA GLU A 129 16.88 19.81 21.30
C GLU A 129 17.11 18.43 21.96
N PRO A 130 18.33 18.12 22.42
CA PRO A 130 18.67 16.80 22.96
C PRO A 130 18.11 16.52 24.36
N GLU A 131 17.48 17.51 25.00
CA GLU A 131 16.91 17.41 26.36
C GLU A 131 15.47 16.92 26.36
N PHE A 132 14.84 16.82 25.19
CA PHE A 132 13.48 16.27 25.10
C PHE A 132 13.46 14.76 25.33
N ASP A 133 12.42 14.28 26.00
CA ASP A 133 12.06 12.85 26.06
C ASP A 133 11.46 12.46 24.68
N SER A 134 12.25 12.73 23.62
CA SER A 134 11.90 12.47 22.23
C SER A 134 12.19 11.02 21.85
N TYR A 135 11.48 10.51 20.85
CA TYR A 135 11.81 9.22 20.24
C TYR A 135 13.02 9.39 19.30
N ASP A 136 14.24 9.23 19.85
CA ASP A 136 15.51 9.33 19.10
C ASP A 136 15.65 10.65 18.30
N GLY A 137 15.16 11.77 18.84
CA GLY A 137 15.20 13.09 18.20
C GLY A 137 13.97 13.41 17.34
N ALA A 138 12.94 12.60 17.38
CA ALA A 138 11.66 12.92 16.74
C ALA A 138 10.60 13.34 17.75
N VAL A 139 9.84 14.36 17.41
CA VAL A 139 8.66 14.84 18.13
C VAL A 139 7.45 14.68 17.23
N TYR A 140 6.29 14.46 17.82
CA TYR A 140 5.04 14.39 17.05
C TYR A 140 3.95 15.25 17.68
N GLY A 141 2.99 15.66 16.84
CA GLY A 141 1.77 16.33 17.25
C GLY A 141 0.57 15.79 16.50
N ILE A 142 -0.57 15.73 17.21
CA ILE A 142 -1.86 15.35 16.65
C ILE A 142 -2.74 16.59 16.64
N ALA A 143 -3.30 16.94 15.49
CA ALA A 143 -4.26 18.02 15.29
C ALA A 143 -5.67 17.44 15.14
N LEU A 144 -6.57 17.78 16.05
CA LEU A 144 -7.99 17.44 15.96
C LEU A 144 -8.80 18.70 15.68
N ALA A 145 -9.64 18.67 14.65
CA ALA A 145 -10.63 19.73 14.46
C ALA A 145 -11.62 19.78 15.63
N VAL A 146 -12.07 20.95 15.99
CA VAL A 146 -13.02 21.16 17.10
C VAL A 146 -14.26 21.92 16.62
N ASN A 147 -15.41 21.45 17.04
CA ASN A 147 -16.70 22.12 16.81
C ASN A 147 -17.04 23.12 17.92
N ASP A 148 -16.59 22.84 19.15
CA ASP A 148 -16.71 23.72 20.31
C ASP A 148 -15.34 23.84 21.00
N ALA A 149 -14.61 24.92 20.67
CA ALA A 149 -13.28 25.18 21.20
C ALA A 149 -13.25 25.31 22.74
N ARG A 150 -14.34 25.77 23.35
CA ARG A 150 -14.40 25.89 24.80
C ARG A 150 -14.53 24.51 25.48
N ALA A 151 -15.42 23.66 24.99
CA ALA A 151 -15.59 22.32 25.52
C ALA A 151 -14.32 21.49 25.31
N ALA A 152 -13.67 21.60 24.14
CA ALA A 152 -12.37 20.99 23.86
C ALA A 152 -11.29 21.47 24.84
N GLU A 153 -11.17 22.78 25.10
CA GLU A 153 -10.21 23.34 26.05
C GLU A 153 -10.44 22.85 27.49
N GLU A 154 -11.70 22.78 27.94
CA GLU A 154 -12.05 22.21 29.24
C GLU A 154 -11.61 20.76 29.35
N GLN A 155 -11.87 19.94 28.33
CA GLN A 155 -11.50 18.52 28.28
C GLN A 155 -9.97 18.33 28.23
N PHE A 156 -9.27 19.04 27.37
CA PHE A 156 -7.80 18.94 27.26
C PHE A 156 -7.09 19.49 28.50
N SER A 157 -7.66 20.48 29.19
CA SER A 157 -7.18 20.93 30.50
C SER A 157 -7.28 19.85 31.57
N GLU A 158 -8.26 18.94 31.49
CA GLU A 158 -8.37 17.78 32.36
C GLU A 158 -7.41 16.67 31.98
N LEU A 159 -7.29 16.36 30.67
CA LEU A 159 -6.33 15.39 30.16
C LEU A 159 -4.89 15.76 30.50
N SER A 160 -4.52 17.04 30.39
CA SER A 160 -3.20 17.52 30.80
C SER A 160 -2.87 17.28 32.27
N ARG A 161 -3.88 17.20 33.15
CA ARG A 161 -3.68 16.92 34.58
C ARG A 161 -3.67 15.43 34.89
N SER A 162 -4.34 14.62 34.10
CA SER A 162 -4.58 13.19 34.41
C SER A 162 -3.73 12.24 33.57
N HIS A 163 -3.28 12.64 32.37
CA HIS A 163 -2.64 11.77 31.37
C HIS A 163 -1.32 12.30 30.83
N ASP A 164 -0.73 13.35 31.42
CA ASP A 164 0.52 13.99 30.98
C ASP A 164 0.46 14.48 29.51
N VAL A 165 -0.73 14.86 29.02
CA VAL A 165 -0.92 15.41 27.68
C VAL A 165 -0.63 16.91 27.68
N GLU A 166 0.22 17.37 26.80
CA GLU A 166 0.41 18.79 26.50
C GLU A 166 -0.43 19.18 25.28
N TYR A 167 -1.00 20.37 25.28
CA TYR A 167 -1.85 20.83 24.18
C TYR A 167 -1.79 22.34 23.97
N THR A 168 -2.19 22.77 22.78
CA THR A 168 -2.45 24.16 22.43
C THR A 168 -3.67 24.25 21.51
N MET A 169 -4.44 25.35 21.62
CA MET A 169 -5.54 25.64 20.72
C MET A 169 -5.02 26.53 19.58
N VAL A 170 -5.21 26.14 18.33
CA VAL A 170 -4.79 26.87 17.14
C VAL A 170 -5.94 26.90 16.14
N ASP A 171 -6.48 28.08 15.87
CA ASP A 171 -7.68 28.26 15.03
C ASP A 171 -8.83 27.31 15.42
N ASP A 172 -9.31 26.48 14.51
CA ASP A 172 -10.38 25.49 14.74
C ASP A 172 -9.83 24.11 15.10
N PHE A 173 -8.58 24.02 15.62
CA PHE A 173 -7.94 22.76 16.01
C PHE A 173 -7.41 22.83 17.46
N VAL A 174 -7.38 21.65 18.09
CA VAL A 174 -6.51 21.39 19.22
C VAL A 174 -5.31 20.58 18.72
N VAL A 175 -4.10 21.07 18.99
CA VAL A 175 -2.85 20.33 18.73
C VAL A 175 -2.33 19.82 20.06
N PHE A 176 -2.02 18.52 20.14
CA PHE A 176 -1.58 17.89 21.38
C PHE A 176 -0.52 16.80 21.14
N THR A 177 0.21 16.49 22.20
CA THR A 177 1.21 15.43 22.27
C THR A 177 1.28 14.88 23.71
N ASP A 178 1.79 13.66 23.88
CA ASP A 178 2.12 13.09 25.20
C ASP A 178 3.62 13.22 25.54
N LEU A 179 4.37 13.97 24.74
CA LEU A 179 5.79 14.24 24.98
C LEU A 179 5.95 15.49 25.83
N ALA A 180 6.66 15.36 26.96
CA ALA A 180 6.96 16.50 27.81
C ALA A 180 7.83 17.53 27.08
N GLY A 181 7.37 18.78 27.02
CA GLY A 181 8.00 19.87 26.25
C GLY A 181 7.66 19.84 24.75
N GLY A 182 6.85 18.89 24.29
CA GLY A 182 6.52 18.74 22.88
C GLY A 182 5.73 19.92 22.30
N ILE A 183 4.87 20.58 23.10
CA ILE A 183 4.18 21.80 22.66
C ILE A 183 5.10 23.03 22.63
N GLU A 184 6.12 23.09 23.48
CA GLU A 184 7.14 24.14 23.39
C GLU A 184 7.92 24.02 22.09
N ASP A 185 8.42 22.80 21.78
CA ASP A 185 9.11 22.52 20.50
C ASP A 185 8.20 22.77 19.32
N TYR A 186 6.94 22.31 19.35
CA TYR A 186 5.94 22.58 18.30
C TYR A 186 5.83 24.10 18.01
N ASN A 187 5.71 24.95 19.03
CA ASN A 187 5.59 26.39 18.85
C ASN A 187 6.87 26.99 18.22
N ASP A 188 8.04 26.48 18.61
CA ASP A 188 9.32 26.91 18.05
C ASP A 188 9.44 26.48 16.57
N GLN A 189 9.04 25.25 16.23
CA GLN A 189 9.04 24.77 14.84
C GLN A 189 8.04 25.54 13.97
N MET A 190 6.83 25.79 14.44
CA MET A 190 5.84 26.61 13.72
C MET A 190 6.34 28.04 13.50
N SER A 191 7.02 28.63 14.48
CA SER A 191 7.60 29.97 14.36
C SER A 191 8.77 30.03 13.36
N ALA A 192 9.58 28.97 13.29
CA ALA A 192 10.77 28.91 12.46
C ALA A 192 10.47 28.50 11.01
N ASN A 193 9.56 27.56 10.81
CA ASN A 193 9.34 26.85 9.54
C ASN A 193 7.95 27.11 8.92
N GLY A 194 7.03 27.77 9.66
CA GLY A 194 5.64 27.92 9.21
C GLY A 194 4.87 26.60 9.31
N ASP A 195 3.75 26.54 8.59
CA ASP A 195 2.88 25.37 8.52
C ASP A 195 3.24 24.46 7.33
N LEU A 196 2.81 23.20 7.42
CA LEU A 196 3.07 22.19 6.39
C LEU A 196 2.31 22.46 5.09
N GLU A 197 1.13 23.08 5.15
CA GLU A 197 0.38 23.47 3.95
C GLU A 197 1.19 24.40 3.05
N SER A 198 2.03 25.24 3.65
CA SER A 198 2.89 26.21 2.96
C SER A 198 4.22 25.63 2.44
N ASP A 199 4.53 24.35 2.73
CA ASP A 199 5.75 23.72 2.23
C ASP A 199 5.58 23.33 0.75
N ASP A 200 6.49 23.83 -0.10
CA ASP A 200 6.45 23.63 -1.54
C ASP A 200 6.68 22.15 -1.94
N THR A 201 7.45 21.40 -1.17
CA THR A 201 7.75 19.98 -1.42
C THR A 201 6.52 19.14 -1.12
N TYR A 202 5.96 19.29 0.08
CA TYR A 202 4.73 18.62 0.48
C TYR A 202 3.59 18.91 -0.50
N SER A 203 3.31 20.18 -0.78
CA SER A 203 2.23 20.57 -1.69
C SER A 203 2.47 20.11 -3.13
N GLY A 204 3.74 20.07 -3.58
CA GLY A 204 4.15 19.54 -4.87
C GLY A 204 3.88 18.04 -5.01
N ASP A 205 4.27 17.25 -4.01
CA ASP A 205 4.08 15.80 -3.99
C ASP A 205 2.57 15.43 -3.97
N LEU A 206 1.72 16.27 -3.36
CA LEU A 206 0.26 16.03 -3.32
C LEU A 206 -0.46 16.28 -4.66
N ASN A 207 0.15 16.93 -5.63
CA ASN A 207 -0.49 17.20 -6.93
C ASN A 207 -0.90 15.93 -7.69
N GLY A 208 -0.31 14.79 -7.34
CA GLY A 208 -0.64 13.48 -7.93
C GLY A 208 -1.72 12.68 -7.19
N VAL A 209 -2.12 13.13 -6.00
CA VAL A 209 -3.11 12.41 -5.19
C VAL A 209 -4.51 12.58 -5.80
N PRO A 210 -5.24 11.48 -6.03
CA PRO A 210 -6.59 11.56 -6.58
C PRO A 210 -7.54 12.35 -5.68
N GLY A 211 -8.36 13.20 -6.29
CA GLY A 211 -9.45 13.87 -5.57
C GLY A 211 -10.44 12.87 -4.98
N GLY A 212 -11.02 13.22 -3.83
CA GLY A 212 -11.94 12.33 -3.11
C GLY A 212 -11.23 11.24 -2.27
N SER A 213 -9.94 11.42 -1.98
CA SER A 213 -9.23 10.57 -1.03
C SER A 213 -9.73 10.83 0.39
N ILE A 214 -9.99 9.77 1.15
CA ILE A 214 -10.56 9.81 2.51
C ILE A 214 -9.47 9.81 3.59
N ALA A 215 -8.30 9.34 3.21
CA ALA A 215 -7.10 9.41 4.02
C ALA A 215 -5.93 9.71 3.10
N LEU A 216 -4.96 10.42 3.67
CA LEU A 216 -3.72 10.79 3.03
C LEU A 216 -2.59 10.62 4.01
N ALA A 217 -1.47 10.12 3.53
CA ALA A 217 -0.19 10.20 4.24
C ALA A 217 0.90 10.72 3.30
N TRP A 218 1.89 11.37 3.87
CA TRP A 218 3.11 11.83 3.20
C TRP A 218 4.32 11.56 4.09
N ALA A 219 5.46 11.24 3.48
CA ALA A 219 6.69 11.05 4.21
C ALA A 219 7.93 11.41 3.38
N ASP A 220 8.90 12.04 4.02
CA ASP A 220 10.28 12.16 3.54
C ASP A 220 11.08 10.95 4.05
N LEU A 221 11.28 9.97 3.18
CA LEU A 221 11.95 8.71 3.50
C LEU A 221 13.42 8.93 3.90
N GLY A 222 14.09 9.91 3.25
CA GLY A 222 15.47 10.25 3.57
C GLY A 222 15.61 10.92 4.93
N ALA A 223 14.62 11.69 5.35
CA ALA A 223 14.59 12.28 6.69
C ALA A 223 14.23 11.24 7.76
N LEU A 224 13.23 10.39 7.49
CA LEU A 224 12.85 9.29 8.39
C LEU A 224 14.00 8.29 8.59
N GLY A 225 14.78 7.99 7.56
CA GLY A 225 15.94 7.10 7.63
C GLY A 225 17.08 7.64 8.53
N ARG A 226 17.02 8.90 8.97
CA ARG A 226 17.97 9.47 9.96
C ARG A 226 17.55 9.24 11.41
N ILE A 227 16.31 8.78 11.64
CA ILE A 227 15.83 8.42 12.96
C ILE A 227 16.31 7.01 13.29
N SER A 228 17.15 6.84 14.31
CA SER A 228 17.93 5.61 14.55
C SER A 228 17.07 4.37 14.84
N THR A 229 15.87 4.53 15.37
CA THR A 229 14.90 3.45 15.55
C THR A 229 14.34 2.98 14.21
N ILE A 230 13.96 3.91 13.34
CA ILE A 230 13.40 3.62 12.01
C ILE A 230 14.48 3.01 11.11
N GLU A 231 15.69 3.55 11.11
CA GLU A 231 16.84 2.99 10.39
C GLU A 231 17.08 1.53 10.76
N ARG A 232 17.07 1.23 12.05
CA ARG A 232 17.29 -0.14 12.55
C ARG A 232 16.17 -1.10 12.15
N ASP A 233 14.93 -0.65 12.22
CA ASP A 233 13.77 -1.48 11.89
C ASP A 233 13.68 -1.74 10.40
N LEU A 234 13.94 -0.74 9.55
CA LEU A 234 14.07 -0.90 8.11
C LEU A 234 15.21 -1.85 7.74
N ALA A 235 16.38 -1.71 8.38
CA ALA A 235 17.50 -2.60 8.18
C ALA A 235 17.17 -4.05 8.57
N ALA A 236 16.37 -4.26 9.62
CA ALA A 236 15.96 -5.59 10.06
C ALA A 236 14.91 -6.23 9.12
N GLU A 237 14.01 -5.42 8.55
CA GLU A 237 12.93 -5.89 7.68
C GLU A 237 13.40 -6.15 6.24
N PHE A 238 14.21 -5.24 5.71
CA PHE A 238 14.70 -5.32 4.32
C PHE A 238 16.11 -5.94 4.19
N GLY A 239 16.75 -6.24 5.32
CA GLY A 239 18.10 -6.85 5.34
C GLY A 239 19.20 -5.90 4.87
N THR A 240 18.91 -4.59 4.77
CA THR A 240 19.82 -3.58 4.25
C THR A 240 20.30 -2.64 5.36
N THR A 241 21.53 -2.17 5.28
CA THR A 241 22.09 -1.11 6.14
C THR A 241 22.26 0.19 5.37
N GLY A 242 21.71 0.27 4.16
CA GLY A 242 21.86 1.39 3.25
C GLY A 242 20.95 2.57 3.57
N SER A 243 21.29 3.72 3.03
CA SER A 243 20.45 4.91 3.12
C SER A 243 19.23 4.78 2.23
N LEU A 244 18.07 4.94 2.82
CA LEU A 244 16.82 5.11 2.11
C LEU A 244 16.66 6.59 1.74
N GLN A 245 16.31 6.89 0.49
CA GLN A 245 16.05 8.25 0.03
C GLN A 245 14.75 8.31 -0.77
N GLY A 246 14.28 9.51 -1.01
CA GLY A 246 13.04 9.77 -1.72
C GLY A 246 11.92 10.24 -0.79
N ARG A 247 10.75 10.43 -1.37
CA ARG A 247 9.53 10.81 -0.66
C ARG A 247 8.39 9.93 -1.12
N MET A 248 7.33 9.87 -0.33
CA MET A 248 6.14 9.12 -0.70
C MET A 248 4.86 9.85 -0.29
N THR A 249 3.82 9.66 -1.09
CA THR A 249 2.45 9.88 -0.66
C THR A 249 1.69 8.56 -0.68
N ALA A 250 0.73 8.40 0.22
CA ALA A 250 -0.22 7.32 0.17
C ALA A 250 -1.62 7.89 0.35
N SER A 251 -2.57 7.39 -0.42
CA SER A 251 -3.95 7.84 -0.37
C SER A 251 -4.90 6.66 -0.43
N PHE A 252 -6.07 6.86 0.16
CA PHE A 252 -7.11 5.87 0.20
C PHE A 252 -8.43 6.50 -0.26
N ARG A 253 -9.11 5.83 -1.19
CA ARG A 253 -10.32 6.35 -1.83
C ARG A 253 -11.36 5.25 -1.99
N VAL A 254 -12.63 5.61 -1.80
CA VAL A 254 -13.77 4.77 -2.16
C VAL A 254 -14.51 5.41 -3.33
N THR A 255 -14.82 4.61 -4.32
CA THR A 255 -15.73 4.95 -5.41
C THR A 255 -16.96 4.06 -5.33
N GLY A 256 -17.98 4.32 -6.12
CA GLY A 256 -19.16 3.43 -6.17
C GLY A 256 -18.85 2.01 -6.67
N ASP A 257 -17.65 1.79 -7.24
CA ASP A 257 -17.27 0.56 -7.90
C ASP A 257 -16.13 -0.19 -7.21
N TYR A 258 -15.22 0.51 -6.54
CA TYR A 258 -14.03 -0.07 -5.91
C TYR A 258 -13.49 0.76 -4.76
N LEU A 259 -12.74 0.10 -3.91
CA LEU A 259 -11.85 0.64 -2.93
C LEU A 259 -10.45 0.74 -3.53
N GLU A 260 -9.76 1.87 -3.37
CA GLU A 260 -8.42 2.08 -3.91
C GLU A 260 -7.46 2.55 -2.83
N ALA A 261 -6.32 1.89 -2.74
CA ALA A 261 -5.13 2.40 -2.09
C ALA A 261 -4.10 2.75 -3.16
N ARG A 262 -3.58 3.97 -3.12
CA ARG A 262 -2.57 4.45 -4.05
C ARG A 262 -1.37 4.98 -3.29
N MET A 263 -0.19 4.64 -3.77
CA MET A 263 1.08 5.13 -3.27
C MET A 263 1.88 5.71 -4.45
N ASP A 264 2.34 6.94 -4.28
CA ASP A 264 3.28 7.59 -5.19
C ASP A 264 4.62 7.73 -4.48
N VAL A 265 5.70 7.32 -5.13
CA VAL A 265 7.06 7.38 -4.60
C VAL A 265 7.90 8.24 -5.54
N PHE A 266 8.61 9.22 -4.99
CA PHE A 266 9.36 10.23 -5.72
C PHE A 266 10.85 10.12 -5.39
N GLY A 267 11.70 10.01 -6.43
CA GLY A 267 13.15 9.98 -6.30
C GLY A 267 13.63 8.87 -5.34
N PHE A 268 13.09 7.66 -5.50
CA PHE A 268 13.42 6.53 -4.63
C PHE A 268 14.82 6.01 -4.94
N GLU A 269 15.66 5.96 -3.90
CA GLU A 269 16.96 5.30 -3.95
C GLU A 269 17.12 4.40 -2.73
N LEU A 270 17.64 3.21 -2.96
CA LEU A 270 17.99 2.25 -1.92
C LEU A 270 19.47 1.88 -2.08
N GLU A 271 20.28 2.14 -1.05
CA GLU A 271 21.74 1.88 -1.07
C GLU A 271 22.49 2.61 -2.19
N GLY A 272 21.93 3.70 -2.72
CA GLY A 272 22.49 4.46 -3.85
C GLY A 272 22.17 3.87 -5.22
N ALA A 273 21.36 2.80 -5.30
CA ALA A 273 20.74 2.34 -6.53
C ALA A 273 19.37 2.99 -6.68
N ASP A 274 19.14 3.61 -7.83
CA ASP A 274 17.83 4.14 -8.22
C ASP A 274 16.98 3.05 -8.89
N VAL A 275 15.75 3.42 -9.23
CA VAL A 275 14.80 2.53 -9.93
C VAL A 275 14.43 3.05 -11.32
N ASP A 276 15.25 3.90 -11.89
CA ASP A 276 15.00 4.56 -13.18
C ASP A 276 14.85 3.53 -14.32
N TRP A 277 15.52 2.37 -14.19
CA TRP A 277 15.40 1.25 -15.13
C TRP A 277 13.95 0.73 -15.27
N LEU A 278 13.07 0.96 -14.30
CA LEU A 278 11.64 0.65 -14.42
C LEU A 278 10.96 1.47 -15.52
N ALA A 279 11.50 2.64 -15.89
CA ALA A 279 10.94 3.48 -16.94
C ALA A 279 11.12 2.91 -18.34
N GLU A 280 12.01 1.95 -18.54
CA GLU A 280 12.18 1.24 -19.81
C GLU A 280 10.99 0.31 -20.12
N GLY A 281 10.16 -0.01 -19.10
CA GLY A 281 8.94 -0.78 -19.29
C GLY A 281 7.89 -0.05 -20.13
N SER A 282 7.14 -0.79 -20.91
CA SER A 282 6.01 -0.26 -21.68
C SER A 282 4.70 -0.38 -20.88
N GLY A 283 3.89 0.66 -20.84
CA GLY A 283 2.59 0.67 -20.16
C GLY A 283 1.52 -0.20 -20.85
N LYS A 284 1.74 -1.51 -21.02
CA LYS A 284 0.80 -2.45 -21.66
C LYS A 284 0.67 -3.76 -20.91
N SER A 285 0.86 -3.72 -19.59
CA SER A 285 0.76 -4.92 -18.76
C SER A 285 -0.64 -5.54 -18.79
N LEU A 286 -1.70 -4.72 -18.95
CA LEU A 286 -3.07 -5.22 -19.05
C LEU A 286 -3.30 -6.06 -20.30
N ASP A 287 -2.66 -5.75 -21.43
CA ASP A 287 -2.71 -6.57 -22.65
C ASP A 287 -2.07 -7.94 -22.38
N ALA A 288 -0.97 -7.96 -21.63
CA ALA A 288 -0.26 -9.19 -21.28
C ALA A 288 -1.12 -10.13 -20.42
N ILE A 289 -1.61 -9.63 -19.27
CA ILE A 289 -2.43 -10.45 -18.35
C ILE A 289 -3.82 -10.73 -18.91
N GLY A 290 -4.40 -9.81 -19.66
CA GLY A 290 -5.69 -9.98 -20.32
C GLY A 290 -5.73 -11.12 -21.34
N ALA A 291 -4.58 -11.49 -21.92
CA ALA A 291 -4.46 -12.61 -22.84
C ALA A 291 -4.40 -13.99 -22.16
N LEU A 292 -4.33 -14.06 -20.84
CA LEU A 292 -4.38 -15.30 -20.07
C LEU A 292 -5.79 -15.94 -20.09
N PRO A 293 -5.92 -17.24 -19.79
CA PRO A 293 -7.23 -17.90 -19.74
C PRO A 293 -8.21 -17.21 -18.79
N ALA A 294 -9.48 -17.16 -19.18
CA ALA A 294 -10.56 -16.51 -18.42
C ALA A 294 -10.79 -17.10 -17.01
N ASN A 295 -10.35 -18.34 -16.76
CA ASN A 295 -10.42 -19.00 -15.47
C ASN A 295 -9.16 -18.80 -14.60
N SER A 296 -8.28 -17.86 -14.94
CA SER A 296 -7.12 -17.55 -14.10
C SER A 296 -7.58 -16.94 -12.77
N THR A 297 -7.31 -17.66 -11.68
CA THR A 297 -7.58 -17.17 -10.31
C THR A 297 -6.56 -16.09 -9.91
N VAL A 298 -5.30 -16.26 -10.31
CA VAL A 298 -4.23 -15.27 -10.15
C VAL A 298 -3.60 -15.03 -11.50
N ALA A 299 -3.37 -13.78 -11.84
CA ALA A 299 -2.67 -13.36 -13.05
C ALA A 299 -1.67 -12.25 -12.71
N MET A 300 -0.49 -12.31 -13.28
CA MET A 300 0.52 -11.25 -13.19
C MET A 300 1.32 -11.16 -14.47
N GLY A 301 1.83 -9.98 -14.78
CA GLY A 301 2.68 -9.78 -15.95
C GLY A 301 3.01 -8.32 -16.23
N GLY A 302 3.71 -8.12 -17.34
CA GLY A 302 4.13 -6.80 -17.77
C GLY A 302 4.60 -6.79 -19.23
N SER A 303 4.86 -5.61 -19.72
CA SER A 303 5.44 -5.40 -21.04
C SER A 303 6.73 -4.61 -20.92
N GLY A 304 7.75 -5.01 -21.72
CA GLY A 304 9.10 -4.43 -21.63
C GLY A 304 9.94 -4.93 -20.45
N LEU A 305 9.48 -5.99 -19.74
CA LEU A 305 10.24 -6.57 -18.63
C LEU A 305 11.62 -7.07 -19.03
N ASP A 306 11.75 -7.57 -20.24
CA ASP A 306 13.02 -8.01 -20.82
C ASP A 306 14.02 -6.85 -20.93
N GLN A 307 13.58 -5.68 -21.38
CA GLN A 307 14.42 -4.49 -21.51
C GLN A 307 14.76 -3.91 -20.14
N MET A 308 13.76 -3.80 -19.26
CA MET A 308 13.97 -3.36 -17.88
C MET A 308 15.05 -4.21 -17.19
N LEU A 309 14.92 -5.53 -17.22
CA LEU A 309 15.88 -6.45 -16.61
C LEU A 309 17.24 -6.43 -17.28
N SER A 310 17.27 -6.27 -18.61
CA SER A 310 18.54 -6.14 -19.33
C SER A 310 19.29 -4.87 -18.95
N THR A 311 18.60 -3.73 -18.87
CA THR A 311 19.18 -2.45 -18.42
C THR A 311 19.69 -2.55 -17.00
N ALA A 312 18.85 -3.05 -16.08
CA ALA A 312 19.24 -3.21 -14.68
C ALA A 312 20.42 -4.19 -14.50
N TRP A 313 20.49 -5.23 -15.33
CA TRP A 313 21.61 -6.17 -15.33
C TRP A 313 22.91 -5.52 -15.81
N GLU A 314 22.86 -4.77 -16.90
CA GLU A 314 24.03 -4.10 -17.47
C GLU A 314 24.57 -2.99 -16.57
N ASN A 315 23.70 -2.29 -15.85
CA ASN A 315 24.05 -1.19 -14.95
C ASN A 315 24.40 -1.63 -13.52
N ASP A 316 24.22 -2.91 -13.19
CA ASP A 316 24.40 -3.43 -11.82
C ASP A 316 23.40 -2.86 -10.80
N GLU A 317 22.18 -2.58 -11.26
CA GLU A 317 21.10 -1.92 -10.53
C GLU A 317 20.05 -2.88 -9.93
N LEU A 318 20.32 -4.19 -9.88
CA LEU A 318 19.45 -5.16 -9.22
C LEU A 318 19.83 -5.30 -7.72
N PRO A 319 19.20 -4.54 -6.82
CA PRO A 319 19.70 -4.33 -5.45
C PRO A 319 19.63 -5.56 -4.54
N LEU A 320 18.96 -6.63 -5.00
CA LEU A 320 18.81 -7.87 -4.22
C LEU A 320 19.75 -8.99 -4.66
N LEU A 321 20.60 -8.75 -5.68
CA LEU A 321 21.54 -9.74 -6.20
C LEU A 321 22.97 -9.38 -5.80
N ASP A 322 23.59 -10.22 -5.01
CA ASP A 322 25.02 -10.09 -4.77
C ASP A 322 25.86 -10.67 -5.94
N GLU A 323 27.17 -10.47 -5.90
CA GLU A 323 28.09 -10.94 -6.96
C GLU A 323 28.06 -12.46 -7.15
N GLN A 324 27.78 -13.24 -6.11
CA GLN A 324 27.65 -14.68 -6.19
C GLN A 324 26.34 -15.06 -6.89
N ASP A 325 25.24 -14.43 -6.51
CA ASP A 325 23.92 -14.66 -7.12
C ASP A 325 23.95 -14.33 -8.62
N ARG A 326 24.64 -13.25 -9.01
CA ARG A 326 24.83 -12.88 -10.43
C ARG A 326 25.60 -13.95 -11.19
N GLN A 327 26.70 -14.47 -10.64
CA GLN A 327 27.48 -15.52 -11.30
C GLN A 327 26.71 -16.84 -11.41
N GLU A 328 25.92 -17.19 -10.40
CA GLU A 328 25.04 -18.37 -10.44
C GLU A 328 23.96 -18.20 -11.50
N MET A 329 23.28 -17.05 -11.55
CA MET A 329 22.25 -16.75 -12.56
C MET A 329 22.86 -16.77 -13.98
N GLU A 330 24.03 -16.17 -14.20
CA GLU A 330 24.73 -16.24 -15.49
C GLU A 330 25.03 -17.68 -15.93
N ALA A 331 25.50 -18.51 -14.99
CA ALA A 331 25.82 -19.92 -15.26
C ALA A 331 24.56 -20.72 -15.63
N ASP A 332 23.47 -20.52 -14.88
CA ASP A 332 22.21 -21.20 -15.11
C ASP A 332 21.59 -20.79 -16.46
N MET A 333 21.55 -19.48 -16.75
CA MET A 333 21.04 -18.96 -18.03
C MET A 333 21.87 -19.41 -19.23
N ASN A 334 23.21 -19.49 -19.08
CA ASN A 334 24.08 -20.06 -20.12
C ASN A 334 23.79 -21.55 -20.33
N SER A 335 23.45 -22.31 -19.27
CA SER A 335 23.18 -23.76 -19.38
C SER A 335 21.98 -24.10 -20.24
N ILE A 336 20.96 -23.22 -20.23
CA ILE A 336 19.73 -23.35 -21.03
C ILE A 336 19.82 -22.67 -22.39
N GLY A 337 20.98 -22.10 -22.75
CA GLY A 337 21.20 -21.44 -24.03
C GLY A 337 20.63 -20.01 -24.13
N ALA A 338 20.34 -19.38 -23.02
CA ALA A 338 19.81 -18.01 -22.90
C ALA A 338 20.81 -17.07 -22.17
N PRO A 339 21.98 -16.77 -22.73
CA PRO A 339 23.00 -15.96 -22.06
C PRO A 339 22.47 -14.55 -21.75
N LEU A 340 22.82 -14.02 -20.55
CA LEU A 340 22.44 -12.67 -20.12
C LEU A 340 23.33 -11.61 -20.76
N PRO A 341 22.78 -10.41 -21.07
CA PRO A 341 21.39 -10.00 -20.81
C PRO A 341 20.36 -10.44 -21.87
N GLU A 342 20.76 -10.85 -23.07
CA GLU A 342 19.86 -11.22 -24.18
C GLU A 342 18.90 -12.37 -23.81
N GLY A 343 19.28 -13.20 -22.86
CA GLY A 343 18.47 -14.28 -22.33
C GLY A 343 17.14 -13.81 -21.72
N PHE A 344 17.08 -12.59 -21.18
CA PHE A 344 15.82 -12.03 -20.71
C PHE A 344 14.80 -11.89 -21.84
N THR A 345 15.20 -11.35 -22.99
CA THR A 345 14.30 -11.27 -24.16
C THR A 345 13.92 -12.65 -24.69
N SER A 346 14.86 -13.61 -24.69
CA SER A 346 14.58 -14.97 -25.15
C SER A 346 13.51 -15.67 -24.29
N LEU A 347 13.51 -15.46 -22.99
CA LEU A 347 12.57 -16.11 -22.08
C LEU A 347 11.28 -15.29 -21.88
N LEU A 348 11.38 -13.98 -21.74
CA LEU A 348 10.25 -13.12 -21.40
C LEU A 348 9.57 -12.53 -22.65
N GLY A 349 10.31 -12.35 -23.72
CA GLY A 349 9.82 -11.58 -24.88
C GLY A 349 9.52 -10.13 -24.49
N GLY A 350 8.93 -9.38 -25.39
CA GLY A 350 8.51 -7.98 -25.15
C GLY A 350 7.25 -7.83 -24.30
N SER A 351 6.53 -8.93 -24.01
CA SER A 351 5.36 -8.94 -23.16
C SER A 351 5.20 -10.32 -22.50
N THR A 352 5.09 -10.34 -21.19
CA THR A 352 5.07 -11.57 -20.39
C THR A 352 3.87 -11.61 -19.46
N ALA A 353 3.25 -12.78 -19.31
CA ALA A 353 2.23 -13.00 -18.32
C ALA A 353 2.25 -14.42 -17.75
N VAL A 354 1.89 -14.55 -16.48
CA VAL A 354 1.70 -15.82 -15.77
C VAL A 354 0.30 -15.86 -15.19
N GLY A 355 -0.43 -16.96 -15.45
CA GLY A 355 -1.74 -17.23 -14.87
C GLY A 355 -1.74 -18.54 -14.08
N LEU A 356 -2.41 -18.52 -12.93
CA LEU A 356 -2.69 -19.69 -12.11
C LEU A 356 -4.19 -19.94 -12.07
N SER A 357 -4.63 -21.14 -12.37
CA SER A 357 -6.02 -21.59 -12.23
C SER A 357 -6.09 -22.75 -11.22
N ASP A 358 -7.29 -22.99 -10.69
CA ASP A 358 -7.53 -24.03 -9.66
C ASP A 358 -6.69 -23.81 -8.38
N PHE A 359 -6.42 -22.54 -8.06
CA PHE A 359 -5.61 -22.12 -6.92
C PHE A 359 -6.52 -21.66 -5.78
N ASP A 360 -6.38 -22.31 -4.62
CA ASP A 360 -7.12 -22.01 -3.39
C ASP A 360 -6.20 -21.35 -2.36
N MET A 361 -6.42 -20.07 -2.08
CA MET A 361 -5.66 -19.32 -1.07
C MET A 361 -5.96 -19.79 0.37
N GLY A 362 -7.15 -20.32 0.64
CA GLY A 362 -7.53 -20.84 1.96
C GLY A 362 -6.72 -22.08 2.38
N GLY A 363 -6.25 -22.85 1.40
CA GLY A 363 -5.42 -24.04 1.61
C GLY A 363 -3.95 -23.76 1.94
N MET A 364 -3.44 -22.56 1.70
CA MET A 364 -2.03 -22.21 1.93
C MET A 364 -1.62 -22.18 3.42
N GLY A 365 -2.58 -22.02 4.33
CA GLY A 365 -2.29 -21.83 5.76
C GLY A 365 -2.09 -23.11 6.58
N ALA A 366 -2.50 -24.29 6.12
CA ALA A 366 -2.54 -25.47 6.98
C ALA A 366 -1.74 -26.67 6.50
N TYR A 367 -1.77 -27.12 5.25
CA TYR A 367 -1.04 -28.31 4.74
C TYR A 367 -1.14 -28.45 3.20
N GLY A 368 -0.79 -27.43 2.44
CA GLY A 368 -0.68 -27.53 0.98
C GLY A 368 -2.02 -27.75 0.24
N SER A 369 -2.16 -27.14 -0.92
CA SER A 369 -3.29 -27.41 -1.82
C SER A 369 -3.40 -28.91 -2.13
N THR A 370 -4.62 -29.44 -2.16
CA THR A 370 -4.89 -30.86 -2.50
C THR A 370 -4.89 -31.10 -4.01
N SER A 371 -4.79 -30.05 -4.82
CA SER A 371 -4.69 -30.11 -6.30
C SER A 371 -3.49 -29.32 -6.78
N ASP A 372 -2.79 -29.85 -7.80
CA ASP A 372 -1.75 -29.09 -8.48
C ASP A 372 -2.41 -27.99 -9.30
N PRO A 373 -2.00 -26.70 -9.15
CA PRO A 373 -2.57 -25.61 -9.94
C PRO A 373 -2.24 -25.78 -11.43
N THR A 374 -3.16 -25.37 -12.28
CA THR A 374 -2.86 -25.18 -13.70
C THR A 374 -2.08 -23.87 -13.86
N VAL A 375 -0.90 -23.93 -14.45
CA VAL A 375 -0.04 -22.76 -14.71
C VAL A 375 -0.01 -22.48 -16.20
N VAL A 376 -0.20 -21.23 -16.58
CA VAL A 376 0.00 -20.76 -17.95
C VAL A 376 1.01 -19.61 -17.92
N PHE A 377 2.10 -19.76 -18.64
CA PHE A 377 3.08 -18.71 -18.91
C PHE A 377 2.97 -18.35 -20.38
N ARG A 378 2.96 -17.07 -20.71
CA ARG A 378 2.87 -16.53 -22.06
C ARG A 378 3.95 -15.47 -22.26
N ALA A 379 4.76 -15.61 -23.29
CA ALA A 379 5.81 -14.68 -23.69
C ALA A 379 5.64 -14.29 -25.17
N VAL A 380 5.28 -13.05 -25.44
CA VAL A 380 5.12 -12.52 -26.79
C VAL A 380 6.48 -12.09 -27.34
N GLY A 381 6.92 -12.72 -28.42
CA GLY A 381 8.26 -12.52 -28.97
C GLY A 381 9.37 -13.29 -28.24
N GLY A 382 9.02 -14.19 -27.33
CA GLY A 382 9.97 -15.12 -26.69
C GLY A 382 10.47 -16.19 -27.67
N ASP A 383 11.55 -16.88 -27.29
CA ASP A 383 12.16 -17.96 -28.06
C ASP A 383 11.67 -19.33 -27.60
N ALA A 384 11.01 -20.08 -28.51
CA ALA A 384 10.42 -21.37 -28.18
C ALA A 384 11.47 -22.45 -27.81
N ASP A 385 12.67 -22.39 -28.43
CA ASP A 385 13.74 -23.34 -28.13
C ASP A 385 14.36 -23.05 -26.76
N ALA A 386 14.57 -21.76 -26.40
CA ALA A 386 15.03 -21.34 -25.08
C ALA A 386 14.03 -21.74 -24.00
N LEU A 387 12.74 -21.45 -24.17
CA LEU A 387 11.67 -21.83 -23.25
C LEU A 387 11.53 -23.35 -23.12
N SER A 388 11.70 -24.10 -24.22
CA SER A 388 11.68 -25.56 -24.14
C SER A 388 12.87 -26.09 -23.32
N SER A 389 14.07 -25.51 -23.54
CA SER A 389 15.27 -25.88 -22.77
C SER A 389 15.13 -25.57 -21.28
N PHE A 390 14.53 -24.41 -20.96
CA PHE A 390 14.21 -24.04 -19.56
C PHE A 390 13.23 -25.02 -18.92
N VAL A 391 12.14 -25.39 -19.63
CA VAL A 391 11.17 -26.37 -19.14
C VAL A 391 11.81 -27.73 -18.95
N ASP A 392 12.67 -28.17 -19.85
CA ASP A 392 13.37 -29.46 -19.74
C ASP A 392 14.30 -29.48 -18.50
N GLU A 393 14.98 -28.38 -18.19
CA GLU A 393 15.81 -28.24 -16.99
C GLU A 393 14.96 -28.29 -15.71
N VAL A 394 13.83 -27.54 -15.65
CA VAL A 394 12.91 -27.56 -14.50
C VAL A 394 12.30 -28.94 -14.29
N VAL A 395 11.94 -29.65 -15.37
CA VAL A 395 11.37 -31.02 -15.28
C VAL A 395 12.44 -32.05 -14.89
N ALA A 396 13.71 -31.78 -15.20
CA ALA A 396 14.81 -32.67 -14.81
C ALA A 396 15.12 -32.61 -13.31
N ASP A 397 14.66 -31.59 -12.59
CA ASP A 397 14.82 -31.50 -11.14
C ASP A 397 14.09 -32.67 -10.46
N PRO A 398 14.80 -33.51 -9.69
CA PRO A 398 14.21 -34.68 -9.01
C PRO A 398 13.17 -34.30 -7.94
N TYR A 399 13.07 -33.04 -7.57
CA TYR A 399 12.07 -32.49 -6.64
C TYR A 399 10.88 -31.85 -7.37
N ALA A 400 10.92 -31.73 -8.70
CA ALA A 400 9.81 -31.24 -9.48
C ALA A 400 8.60 -32.19 -9.32
N SER A 401 7.47 -31.61 -8.95
CA SER A 401 6.20 -32.34 -8.78
C SER A 401 5.12 -31.67 -9.62
N GLY A 402 4.11 -32.42 -10.04
CA GLY A 402 3.00 -31.90 -10.80
C GLY A 402 2.98 -32.35 -12.28
N PRO A 403 2.00 -31.88 -13.06
CA PRO A 403 1.88 -32.23 -14.47
C PRO A 403 3.05 -31.63 -15.28
N THR A 404 3.61 -32.43 -16.20
CA THR A 404 4.68 -31.96 -17.08
C THR A 404 4.21 -30.81 -17.94
N PRO A 405 4.88 -29.63 -17.92
CA PRO A 405 4.54 -28.52 -18.78
C PRO A 405 4.72 -28.85 -20.26
N THR A 406 3.92 -28.19 -21.08
CA THR A 406 4.03 -28.28 -22.56
C THR A 406 4.29 -26.89 -23.14
N VAL A 407 5.21 -26.82 -24.10
CA VAL A 407 5.50 -25.61 -24.84
C VAL A 407 4.74 -25.64 -26.17
N SER A 408 4.08 -24.54 -26.53
CA SER A 408 3.34 -24.37 -27.77
C SER A 408 3.44 -22.93 -28.26
N GLU A 409 3.20 -22.70 -29.54
CA GLU A 409 3.15 -21.37 -30.12
C GLU A 409 1.67 -20.95 -30.35
N ASP A 410 1.35 -19.69 -30.04
CA ASP A 410 0.07 -19.04 -30.29
C ASP A 410 0.31 -17.68 -30.93
N GLY A 411 0.31 -17.64 -32.26
CA GLY A 411 0.65 -16.45 -33.05
C GLY A 411 2.11 -16.09 -32.89
N ASP A 412 2.39 -14.94 -32.30
CA ASP A 412 3.72 -14.42 -31.97
C ASP A 412 4.14 -14.71 -30.51
N ALA A 413 3.30 -15.40 -29.76
CA ALA A 413 3.58 -15.77 -28.40
C ALA A 413 4.00 -17.24 -28.27
N VAL A 414 4.94 -17.49 -27.37
CA VAL A 414 5.24 -18.82 -26.84
C VAL A 414 4.44 -19.03 -25.54
N VAL A 415 3.74 -20.14 -25.46
CA VAL A 415 2.90 -20.50 -24.30
C VAL A 415 3.43 -21.77 -23.67
N VAL A 416 3.77 -21.70 -22.41
CA VAL A 416 4.09 -22.85 -21.57
C VAL A 416 2.91 -23.11 -20.65
N SER A 417 2.34 -24.30 -20.67
CA SER A 417 1.20 -24.63 -19.80
C SER A 417 1.37 -25.97 -19.12
N SER A 418 1.05 -26.04 -17.84
CA SER A 418 0.86 -27.28 -17.10
C SER A 418 -0.65 -27.48 -16.85
N GLY A 419 -1.13 -28.71 -17.03
CA GLY A 419 -2.53 -29.01 -16.83
C GLY A 419 -3.41 -28.67 -18.03
N ASN A 420 -4.65 -28.25 -17.78
CA ASN A 420 -5.64 -27.98 -18.83
C ASN A 420 -6.18 -26.54 -18.68
N PRO A 421 -5.56 -25.57 -19.35
CA PRO A 421 -6.00 -24.19 -19.27
C PRO A 421 -7.44 -24.05 -19.77
N GLY A 422 -8.20 -23.15 -19.13
CA GLY A 422 -9.56 -22.82 -19.53
C GLY A 422 -9.67 -22.20 -20.92
N SER A 423 -10.88 -22.04 -21.40
CA SER A 423 -11.17 -21.34 -22.67
C SER A 423 -11.55 -19.87 -22.43
N GLY A 424 -11.40 -19.05 -23.45
CA GLY A 424 -11.60 -17.60 -23.38
C GLY A 424 -10.38 -16.87 -22.83
N VAL A 425 -10.44 -15.55 -22.77
CA VAL A 425 -9.37 -14.69 -22.29
C VAL A 425 -9.85 -13.85 -21.13
N LEU A 426 -8.96 -13.54 -20.20
CA LEU A 426 -9.25 -12.79 -18.98
C LEU A 426 -9.78 -11.38 -19.27
N ALA A 427 -9.31 -10.77 -20.37
CA ALA A 427 -9.79 -9.46 -20.82
C ALA A 427 -11.29 -9.40 -21.15
N ASP A 428 -11.96 -10.54 -21.38
CA ASP A 428 -13.40 -10.60 -21.61
C ASP A 428 -14.23 -10.69 -20.30
N ASP A 429 -13.57 -10.87 -19.13
CA ASP A 429 -14.27 -10.94 -17.84
C ASP A 429 -14.62 -9.52 -17.34
N GLU A 430 -15.90 -9.29 -17.02
CA GLU A 430 -16.40 -7.98 -16.59
C GLU A 430 -15.77 -7.51 -15.27
N VAL A 431 -15.50 -8.45 -14.34
CA VAL A 431 -14.89 -8.11 -13.03
C VAL A 431 -13.43 -7.73 -13.23
N PHE A 432 -12.69 -8.41 -14.13
CA PHE A 432 -11.36 -8.01 -14.51
C PHE A 432 -11.34 -6.60 -15.09
N GLN A 433 -12.21 -6.32 -16.07
CA GLN A 433 -12.31 -5.00 -16.69
C GLN A 433 -12.61 -3.88 -15.67
N GLN A 434 -13.53 -4.14 -14.74
CA GLN A 434 -13.89 -3.18 -13.69
C GLN A 434 -12.74 -2.95 -12.71
N THR A 435 -12.09 -4.01 -12.26
CA THR A 435 -11.01 -3.95 -11.25
C THR A 435 -9.78 -3.24 -11.80
N MET A 436 -9.42 -3.52 -13.06
CA MET A 436 -8.21 -3.00 -13.70
C MET A 436 -8.44 -1.69 -14.50
N ALA A 437 -9.66 -1.15 -14.48
CA ALA A 437 -10.00 0.07 -15.23
C ALA A 437 -9.08 1.25 -14.88
N GLY A 438 -8.47 1.88 -15.88
CA GLY A 438 -7.60 3.05 -15.71
C GLY A 438 -6.17 2.73 -15.25
N MET A 439 -5.76 1.46 -15.21
CA MET A 439 -4.37 1.03 -15.01
C MET A 439 -3.65 0.76 -16.34
N ASP A 440 -4.10 1.41 -17.42
CA ASP A 440 -3.58 1.13 -18.78
C ASP A 440 -2.10 1.47 -18.94
N ASP A 441 -1.59 2.41 -18.12
CA ASP A 441 -0.19 2.84 -18.13
C ASP A 441 0.70 1.99 -17.21
N ALA A 442 0.17 0.95 -16.59
CA ALA A 442 0.96 0.09 -15.72
C ALA A 442 2.02 -0.70 -16.53
N VAL A 443 3.27 -0.64 -16.08
CA VAL A 443 4.39 -1.43 -16.61
C VAL A 443 4.34 -2.87 -16.09
N MET A 444 3.83 -3.04 -14.87
CA MET A 444 3.52 -4.34 -14.27
C MET A 444 2.10 -4.32 -13.72
N ALA A 445 1.40 -5.44 -13.83
CA ALA A 445 0.07 -5.60 -13.26
C ALA A 445 -0.11 -7.00 -12.66
N ALA A 446 -0.97 -7.07 -11.64
CA ALA A 446 -1.42 -8.33 -11.07
C ALA A 446 -2.94 -8.26 -10.81
N TYR A 447 -3.57 -9.42 -10.86
CA TYR A 447 -4.99 -9.59 -10.66
C TYR A 447 -5.26 -10.86 -9.85
N VAL A 448 -6.19 -10.81 -8.92
CA VAL A 448 -6.64 -11.96 -8.15
C VAL A 448 -8.17 -12.01 -8.17
N ASP A 449 -8.73 -13.05 -8.76
CA ASP A 449 -10.17 -13.31 -8.72
C ASP A 449 -10.56 -13.88 -7.35
N MET A 450 -11.01 -13.00 -6.47
CA MET A 450 -11.40 -13.37 -5.11
C MET A 450 -12.62 -14.28 -5.08
N ARG A 451 -13.46 -14.29 -6.12
CA ARG A 451 -14.61 -15.20 -6.27
C ARG A 451 -14.17 -16.66 -6.31
N GLN A 452 -12.95 -16.91 -6.80
CA GLN A 452 -12.35 -18.24 -6.92
C GLN A 452 -11.29 -18.51 -5.85
N ALA A 453 -10.58 -17.45 -5.40
CA ALA A 453 -9.46 -17.58 -4.45
C ALA A 453 -9.93 -17.79 -3.00
N VAL A 454 -11.12 -17.31 -2.63
CA VAL A 454 -11.65 -17.40 -1.27
C VAL A 454 -12.64 -18.56 -1.17
N THR A 455 -12.16 -19.70 -0.66
CA THR A 455 -12.93 -20.95 -0.59
C THR A 455 -13.05 -21.50 0.84
N THR A 456 -12.92 -20.64 1.86
CA THR A 456 -13.01 -21.05 3.26
C THR A 456 -14.44 -21.31 3.68
N ASP A 457 -14.67 -22.24 4.63
CA ASP A 457 -15.99 -22.59 5.17
C ASP A 457 -16.71 -21.38 5.83
N ASP A 458 -15.98 -20.32 6.14
CA ASP A 458 -16.50 -19.10 6.77
C ASP A 458 -17.08 -18.10 5.75
N VAL A 459 -16.80 -18.28 4.45
CA VAL A 459 -17.30 -17.41 3.37
C VAL A 459 -18.58 -17.98 2.78
N ARG A 460 -19.69 -17.25 2.94
CA ARG A 460 -21.02 -17.68 2.50
C ARG A 460 -21.32 -17.33 1.05
N SER A 461 -20.72 -16.26 0.55
CA SER A 461 -21.03 -15.68 -0.77
C SER A 461 -19.76 -15.32 -1.53
N PRO A 462 -18.91 -16.32 -1.91
CA PRO A 462 -17.62 -16.03 -2.57
C PRO A 462 -17.79 -15.23 -3.86
N GLU A 463 -18.90 -15.38 -4.58
CA GLU A 463 -19.21 -14.62 -5.79
C GLU A 463 -19.30 -13.10 -5.57
N GLN A 464 -19.54 -12.65 -4.35
CA GLN A 464 -19.61 -11.22 -4.01
C GLN A 464 -18.26 -10.58 -3.72
N TRP A 465 -17.20 -11.38 -3.54
CA TRP A 465 -15.87 -10.85 -3.19
C TRP A 465 -15.16 -10.14 -4.34
N GLY A 466 -15.64 -10.36 -5.58
CA GLY A 466 -15.09 -9.67 -6.74
C GLY A 466 -13.63 -9.97 -6.99
N ALA A 467 -12.80 -8.93 -7.17
CA ALA A 467 -11.38 -9.13 -7.45
C ALA A 467 -10.49 -8.04 -6.83
N LEU A 468 -9.22 -8.40 -6.66
CA LEU A 468 -8.12 -7.47 -6.36
C LEU A 468 -7.32 -7.20 -7.63
N GLY A 469 -6.96 -5.94 -7.84
CA GLY A 469 -6.06 -5.48 -8.90
C GLY A 469 -4.90 -4.69 -8.34
N LEU A 470 -3.71 -4.92 -8.88
CA LEU A 470 -2.49 -4.17 -8.58
C LEU A 470 -1.90 -3.67 -9.89
N GLY A 471 -1.52 -2.40 -9.93
CA GLY A 471 -0.77 -1.78 -11.04
C GLY A 471 0.46 -1.05 -10.51
N LEU A 472 1.59 -1.21 -11.20
CA LEU A 472 2.78 -0.39 -11.02
C LEU A 472 2.99 0.41 -12.30
N SER A 473 2.94 1.73 -12.20
CA SER A 473 3.22 2.67 -13.28
C SER A 473 4.46 3.50 -12.96
N VAL A 474 5.15 3.95 -13.99
CA VAL A 474 6.33 4.82 -13.85
C VAL A 474 6.09 6.07 -14.67
N ALA A 475 6.30 7.23 -14.07
CA ALA A 475 6.08 8.53 -14.67
C ALA A 475 7.34 9.40 -14.56
N GLU A 476 7.33 10.52 -15.27
CA GLU A 476 8.38 11.55 -15.19
C GLU A 476 9.80 11.01 -15.48
N GLY A 477 9.89 9.99 -16.38
CA GLY A 477 11.17 9.44 -16.81
C GLY A 477 11.90 8.58 -15.76
N GLY A 478 11.17 8.03 -14.79
CA GLY A 478 11.73 7.22 -13.71
C GLY A 478 11.65 7.89 -12.33
N GLU A 479 11.52 9.22 -12.29
CA GLU A 479 11.55 9.97 -11.04
C GLU A 479 10.33 9.71 -10.12
N ARG A 480 9.23 9.14 -10.69
CA ARG A 480 8.01 8.84 -9.94
C ARG A 480 7.49 7.44 -10.28
N ALA A 481 7.37 6.60 -9.26
CA ALA A 481 6.67 5.33 -9.34
C ALA A 481 5.29 5.44 -8.66
N VAL A 482 4.29 4.78 -9.24
CA VAL A 482 2.92 4.79 -8.74
C VAL A 482 2.45 3.35 -8.58
N VAL A 483 2.05 2.99 -7.37
CA VAL A 483 1.44 1.69 -7.06
C VAL A 483 -0.03 1.92 -6.75
N GLU A 484 -0.91 1.24 -7.46
CA GLU A 484 -2.36 1.25 -7.22
C GLU A 484 -2.84 -0.15 -6.86
N LEU A 485 -3.49 -0.27 -5.73
CA LEU A 485 -4.18 -1.49 -5.29
C LEU A 485 -5.68 -1.20 -5.25
N ARG A 486 -6.48 -2.03 -5.90
CA ARG A 486 -7.95 -1.92 -5.91
C ARG A 486 -8.63 -3.20 -5.49
N TRP A 487 -9.71 -3.05 -4.75
CA TRP A 487 -10.66 -4.11 -4.52
C TRP A 487 -12.02 -3.71 -5.10
N ALA A 488 -12.51 -4.49 -6.06
CA ALA A 488 -13.81 -4.29 -6.70
C ALA A 488 -14.74 -5.45 -6.32
N PRO A 489 -15.58 -5.30 -5.28
CA PRO A 489 -16.56 -6.31 -4.91
C PRO A 489 -17.65 -6.43 -6.00
N SER A 490 -18.19 -7.64 -6.19
CA SER A 490 -19.18 -7.93 -7.22
C SER A 490 -20.58 -8.26 -6.68
N GLY A 491 -20.86 -7.90 -5.43
CA GLY A 491 -22.20 -7.99 -4.85
C GLY A 491 -23.21 -7.09 -5.57
N SER A 492 -24.48 -7.45 -5.55
CA SER A 492 -25.59 -6.70 -6.17
C SER A 492 -26.70 -6.45 -5.17
#